data_43187c4bc54c3dbc755b8422a7a6bad8
#
_entry.id   43187c4bc54c3dbc755b8422a7a6bad8
#
_cell.length_a   1.000
_cell.length_b   1.000
_cell.length_c   1.000
_cell.angle_alpha   90.00
_cell.angle_beta   90.00
_cell.angle_gamma   90.00
#
_symmetry.space_group_name_H-M   'P 1'
#
loop_
_entity.id
_entity.type
_entity.pdbx_description
1 polymer ?
#
loop_
_entity_poly.entity_id
_entity_poly.type
_entity_poly.pdbx_seq_one_letter_code
_entity_poly.pdbx_strand_id
1 'polypeptide(L)'
;MRNKKPIALIMGLALLLAACGGDGAATTTAAAGDTTTTAAGDTTTTGATETTAATTGGLEGVDITVWGGSSGEAEDLALTGLLETFNEETGANAVFEAQADMTTALNTALAGGEPPDVFYVDSNNLPDLAASGALAPVPENTLSEPDDIYPSLKEAFTFDGTWYCPPKDFSTLGLVYDPAALEAAGVAVPTTWEELATAAAALTTDTQAGLAMGVEYPRWAVFMFQAGADLTNEDVSAITLDTPEAREALQFVADQYAAGSFVRPSDVDAGWAGEAFGQGKAAMTIEGNWIVGYLDTTFPDKTWAVAELPSGPAGQGTFAFTVCYGVAESAANPDASWALVEYLTNAQGALAWTSAFNVMPARASVADQWLAEHPELEAFVTGADYAHRWGFAPGFGDVISVFNDQANAIVDGEGTVDELIEETVGAGEDVIG
;
A
#
# COMPACT_ATOMS: atom_id res chain seq x y z
N MET A 1 48.09 18.36 -13.50
CA MET A 1 48.51 19.80 -13.47
C MET A 1 47.24 20.63 -13.46
N ARG A 2 46.97 21.24 -12.30
CA ARG A 2 46.55 22.63 -12.03
C ARG A 2 45.28 23.08 -12.78
N ASN A 3 44.20 23.54 -12.16
CA ASN A 3 44.10 24.50 -11.05
C ASN A 3 42.71 24.45 -10.41
N LYS A 4 42.72 24.47 -9.09
CA LYS A 4 41.59 24.85 -8.22
C LYS A 4 41.54 26.38 -8.12
N LYS A 5 40.36 26.96 -8.06
CA LYS A 5 40.14 28.20 -7.29
C LYS A 5 38.73 28.23 -6.72
N PRO A 6 38.58 28.61 -5.43
CA PRO A 6 37.29 28.82 -4.76
C PRO A 6 36.89 30.31 -4.84
N ILE A 7 35.60 30.63 -4.75
CA ILE A 7 35.12 31.97 -4.46
C ILE A 7 34.15 31.91 -3.28
N ALA A 8 34.37 32.85 -2.39
CA ALA A 8 33.87 33.01 -1.04
C ALA A 8 32.44 33.60 -0.99
N LEU A 9 31.74 33.16 0.00
CA LEU A 9 30.96 33.81 1.07
C LEU A 9 30.79 35.33 1.00
N ILE A 10 29.54 35.83 0.93
CA ILE A 10 29.16 37.11 1.50
C ILE A 10 27.83 36.94 2.26
N MET A 11 27.95 37.25 3.55
CA MET A 11 26.95 37.33 4.60
C MET A 11 26.31 38.72 4.53
N GLY A 12 25.01 38.83 4.62
CA GLY A 12 24.30 40.09 4.72
C GLY A 12 23.13 40.02 5.67
N LEU A 13 23.39 40.42 6.92
CA LEU A 13 22.47 40.57 8.04
C LEU A 13 21.79 41.95 7.94
N ALA A 14 20.46 42.01 8.00
CA ALA A 14 19.78 43.25 8.36
C ALA A 14 18.51 42.96 9.19
N LEU A 15 18.62 43.22 10.49
CA LEU A 15 17.53 43.47 11.43
C LEU A 15 16.90 44.83 11.15
N LEU A 16 15.57 44.94 11.29
CA LEU A 16 14.91 46.15 11.73
C LEU A 16 13.62 45.81 12.50
N LEU A 17 13.62 46.22 13.76
CA LEU A 17 12.52 46.27 14.72
C LEU A 17 11.72 47.58 14.53
N ALA A 18 10.41 47.53 14.77
CA ALA A 18 9.54 48.58 15.37
C ALA A 18 8.14 47.97 15.53
N ALA A 19 7.55 47.79 16.60
CA ALA A 19 7.13 48.39 17.87
C ALA A 19 5.99 49.43 17.75
N CYS A 20 5.03 49.25 18.72
CA CYS A 20 3.91 50.13 19.15
C CYS A 20 2.59 49.91 18.41
N GLY A 21 1.44 49.70 19.04
CA GLY A 21 0.94 49.95 20.41
C GLY A 21 -0.46 50.49 20.29
N GLY A 22 -1.40 50.16 21.16
CA GLY A 22 -2.64 50.92 21.30
C GLY A 22 -3.84 50.11 21.86
N ASP A 23 -4.08 50.38 23.11
CA ASP A 23 -5.17 49.99 24.00
C ASP A 23 -6.59 50.29 23.49
N GLY A 24 -7.56 49.59 24.08
CA GLY A 24 -8.96 49.98 24.05
C GLY A 24 -9.86 48.98 24.77
N ALA A 25 -9.91 49.12 26.09
CA ALA A 25 -10.88 48.44 26.94
C ALA A 25 -12.24 49.20 26.95
N ALA A 26 -13.33 48.49 27.06
CA ALA A 26 -14.53 48.94 27.78
C ALA A 26 -15.46 47.78 28.16
N THR A 27 -15.59 47.58 29.40
CA THR A 27 -16.58 47.02 30.31
C THR A 27 -18.02 47.43 30.00
N THR A 28 -19.01 46.54 30.32
CA THR A 28 -20.05 46.69 31.37
C THR A 28 -21.14 45.63 31.22
N THR A 29 -21.33 44.83 32.21
CA THR A 29 -22.31 44.70 33.32
C THR A 29 -23.67 44.10 32.96
N ALA A 30 -23.90 42.95 33.50
CA ALA A 30 -24.91 42.36 34.39
C ALA A 30 -26.42 42.75 34.25
N ALA A 31 -27.27 41.75 34.30
CA ALA A 31 -28.34 41.65 35.29
C ALA A 31 -29.01 40.29 35.31
N ALA A 32 -29.30 39.83 36.49
CA ALA A 32 -29.91 38.57 36.90
C ALA A 32 -31.44 38.57 36.75
N GLY A 33 -32.02 37.39 36.72
CA GLY A 33 -33.47 37.20 36.87
C GLY A 33 -33.77 35.73 37.17
N ASP A 34 -33.95 35.40 38.44
CA ASP A 34 -34.50 34.19 39.00
C ASP A 34 -35.91 33.93 38.52
N THR A 35 -36.29 32.66 38.27
CA THR A 35 -37.52 32.09 38.80
C THR A 35 -37.52 30.54 38.72
N THR A 36 -37.65 29.95 39.88
CA THR A 36 -37.95 28.54 40.20
C THR A 36 -39.28 28.07 39.65
N THR A 37 -39.39 26.84 39.19
CA THR A 37 -40.48 25.93 39.51
C THR A 37 -40.12 24.48 39.28
N THR A 38 -40.34 23.64 40.29
CA THR A 38 -40.24 22.22 40.46
C THR A 38 -41.26 21.44 39.61
N ALA A 39 -40.84 20.34 39.00
CA ALA A 39 -41.67 19.11 38.89
C ALA A 39 -40.80 17.88 38.61
N ALA A 40 -40.98 16.87 39.40
CA ALA A 40 -40.34 15.58 39.33
C ALA A 40 -40.87 14.75 38.14
N GLY A 41 -39.98 14.00 37.51
CA GLY A 41 -40.32 12.97 36.53
C GLY A 41 -39.18 11.98 36.43
N ASP A 42 -39.44 10.74 36.78
CA ASP A 42 -38.57 9.58 36.68
C ASP A 42 -37.88 9.49 35.35
N THR A 43 -36.57 9.37 35.38
CA THR A 43 -35.78 9.01 34.19
C THR A 43 -34.94 7.79 34.52
N THR A 44 -35.30 6.69 33.91
CA THR A 44 -34.49 5.47 33.76
C THR A 44 -33.09 5.82 33.24
N THR A 45 -32.10 5.58 34.04
CA THR A 45 -30.71 5.68 33.70
C THR A 45 -30.36 4.49 32.80
N THR A 46 -30.31 4.71 31.51
CA THR A 46 -29.60 3.83 30.58
C THR A 46 -28.10 4.06 30.83
N GLY A 47 -27.44 3.05 31.35
CA GLY A 47 -26.00 3.06 31.54
C GLY A 47 -25.32 3.23 30.18
N ALA A 48 -24.60 4.33 30.01
CA ALA A 48 -23.59 4.41 29.01
C ALA A 48 -22.48 3.42 29.43
N THR A 49 -22.25 2.42 28.59
CA THR A 49 -21.06 1.58 28.68
C THR A 49 -19.88 2.52 28.40
N GLU A 50 -19.13 2.84 29.43
CA GLU A 50 -17.83 3.45 29.27
C GLU A 50 -16.97 2.43 28.48
N THR A 51 -16.72 2.72 27.21
CA THR A 51 -15.66 2.08 26.44
C THR A 51 -14.37 2.46 27.14
N THR A 52 -13.75 1.51 27.81
CA THR A 52 -12.43 1.66 28.41
C THR A 52 -11.46 1.84 27.24
N ALA A 53 -11.12 3.10 26.93
CA ALA A 53 -9.94 3.39 26.13
C ALA A 53 -8.75 2.71 26.83
N ALA A 54 -7.99 1.93 26.07
CA ALA A 54 -6.74 1.33 26.55
C ALA A 54 -5.91 2.46 27.18
N THR A 55 -5.49 2.24 28.42
CA THR A 55 -4.70 3.21 29.19
C THR A 55 -3.33 3.32 28.54
N THR A 56 -3.12 4.35 27.72
CA THR A 56 -1.84 4.68 27.05
C THR A 56 -0.77 5.22 28.02
N GLY A 57 -1.00 5.18 29.32
CA GLY A 57 -0.05 5.62 30.34
C GLY A 57 0.75 4.44 30.89
N GLY A 58 2.05 4.33 30.54
CA GLY A 58 2.95 3.38 31.16
C GLY A 58 4.01 2.73 30.25
N LEU A 59 4.24 3.26 29.05
CA LEU A 59 5.27 2.74 28.15
C LEU A 59 6.57 3.54 28.20
N GLU A 60 6.77 4.32 29.28
CA GLU A 60 7.90 5.24 29.39
C GLU A 60 9.25 4.51 29.28
N GLY A 61 10.04 4.88 28.26
CA GLY A 61 11.36 4.32 27.98
C GLY A 61 11.34 2.91 27.37
N VAL A 62 10.18 2.42 26.89
CA VAL A 62 10.10 1.14 26.18
C VAL A 62 10.51 1.36 24.73
N ASP A 63 11.54 0.66 24.27
CA ASP A 63 11.98 0.66 22.89
C ASP A 63 11.10 -0.31 22.07
N ILE A 64 10.65 0.14 20.87
CA ILE A 64 9.88 -0.65 19.92
C ILE A 64 10.47 -0.43 18.53
N THR A 65 10.93 -1.48 17.89
CA THR A 65 11.43 -1.43 16.51
C THR A 65 10.32 -1.82 15.54
N VAL A 66 10.13 -0.98 14.50
CA VAL A 66 9.15 -1.22 13.44
C VAL A 66 9.88 -1.32 12.11
N TRP A 67 9.78 -2.46 11.42
CA TRP A 67 10.34 -2.63 10.08
C TRP A 67 9.25 -2.69 9.01
N GLY A 68 9.53 -2.07 7.85
CA GLY A 68 8.66 -2.13 6.68
C GLY A 68 9.43 -1.90 5.39
N GLY A 69 8.84 -2.32 4.29
CA GLY A 69 9.21 -1.81 2.97
C GLY A 69 8.76 -0.35 2.85
N SER A 70 9.30 0.36 1.85
CA SER A 70 8.90 1.74 1.59
C SER A 70 8.77 1.97 0.09
N SER A 71 7.69 2.63 -0.30
CA SER A 71 7.50 3.13 -1.67
C SER A 71 8.17 4.49 -1.88
N GLY A 72 8.74 5.10 -0.82
CA GLY A 72 9.48 6.35 -0.87
C GLY A 72 9.31 7.23 0.36
N GLU A 73 9.92 8.41 0.33
CA GLU A 73 9.98 9.35 1.46
C GLU A 73 8.60 9.72 2.04
N ALA A 74 7.56 9.75 1.20
CA ALA A 74 6.19 10.05 1.66
C ALA A 74 5.68 9.03 2.66
N GLU A 75 5.89 7.73 2.40
CA GLU A 75 5.53 6.65 3.31
C GLU A 75 6.32 6.72 4.60
N ASP A 76 7.64 6.92 4.49
CA ASP A 76 8.55 7.01 5.64
C ASP A 76 8.16 8.17 6.57
N LEU A 77 7.85 9.33 6.01
CA LEU A 77 7.44 10.51 6.77
C LEU A 77 6.07 10.33 7.43
N ALA A 78 5.11 9.71 6.73
CA ALA A 78 3.78 9.45 7.28
C ALA A 78 3.85 8.53 8.51
N LEU A 79 4.56 7.40 8.40
CA LEU A 79 4.70 6.48 9.53
C LEU A 79 5.53 7.08 10.67
N THR A 80 6.66 7.72 10.36
CA THR A 80 7.51 8.37 11.36
C THR A 80 6.72 9.40 12.17
N GLY A 81 5.89 10.24 11.51
CA GLY A 81 5.06 11.22 12.20
C GLY A 81 4.01 10.61 13.14
N LEU A 82 3.43 9.45 12.78
CA LEU A 82 2.53 8.72 13.67
C LEU A 82 3.27 8.12 14.87
N LEU A 83 4.48 7.58 14.65
CA LEU A 83 5.30 7.06 15.75
C LEU A 83 5.78 8.16 16.69
N GLU A 84 6.15 9.34 16.18
CA GLU A 84 6.51 10.49 17.00
C GLU A 84 5.33 10.90 17.90
N THR A 85 4.10 10.95 17.37
CA THR A 85 2.91 11.25 18.14
C THR A 85 2.63 10.19 19.21
N PHE A 86 2.73 8.91 18.85
CA PHE A 86 2.62 7.80 19.80
C PHE A 86 3.66 7.92 20.94
N ASN A 87 4.91 8.21 20.60
CA ASN A 87 5.99 8.39 21.57
C ASN A 87 5.73 9.56 22.53
N GLU A 88 5.23 10.69 22.00
CA GLU A 88 4.86 11.86 22.81
C GLU A 88 3.72 11.55 23.80
N GLU A 89 2.73 10.75 23.37
CA GLU A 89 1.55 10.42 24.18
C GLU A 89 1.83 9.34 25.23
N THR A 90 2.77 8.41 24.96
CA THR A 90 2.99 7.21 25.80
C THR A 90 4.31 7.20 26.56
N GLY A 91 5.29 7.99 26.12
CA GLY A 91 6.67 7.95 26.61
C GLY A 91 7.50 6.80 26.06
N ALA A 92 7.00 6.05 25.08
CA ALA A 92 7.74 5.00 24.39
C ALA A 92 8.81 5.59 23.44
N ASN A 93 9.65 4.70 22.89
CA ASN A 93 10.64 5.01 21.86
C ASN A 93 10.39 4.08 20.66
N ALA A 94 9.27 4.25 19.97
CA ALA A 94 8.99 3.52 18.73
C ALA A 94 9.75 4.17 17.57
N VAL A 95 10.44 3.35 16.76
CA VAL A 95 11.26 3.82 15.63
C VAL A 95 10.96 2.97 14.40
N PHE A 96 10.74 3.62 13.26
CA PHE A 96 10.61 2.99 11.96
C PHE A 96 11.96 2.87 11.26
N GLU A 97 12.25 1.69 10.72
CA GLU A 97 13.42 1.40 9.92
C GLU A 97 12.97 0.80 8.58
N ALA A 98 13.00 1.63 7.52
CA ALA A 98 12.69 1.19 6.17
C ALA A 98 13.74 0.19 5.66
N GLN A 99 13.29 -0.95 5.15
CA GLN A 99 14.12 -2.01 4.59
C GLN A 99 14.06 -1.99 3.06
N ALA A 100 15.20 -1.85 2.40
CA ALA A 100 15.27 -1.85 0.93
C ALA A 100 14.84 -3.20 0.31
N ASP A 101 15.10 -4.29 1.02
CA ASP A 101 14.62 -5.65 0.72
C ASP A 101 14.06 -6.24 2.01
N MET A 102 12.77 -5.98 2.25
CA MET A 102 12.09 -6.37 3.49
C MET A 102 12.09 -7.88 3.69
N THR A 103 11.86 -8.65 2.64
CA THR A 103 11.80 -10.12 2.71
C THR A 103 13.14 -10.71 3.13
N THR A 104 14.23 -10.31 2.48
CA THR A 104 15.57 -10.79 2.81
C THR A 104 16.01 -10.34 4.20
N ALA A 105 15.74 -9.08 4.57
CA ALA A 105 16.09 -8.53 5.88
C ALA A 105 15.36 -9.26 7.01
N LEU A 106 14.03 -9.43 6.88
CA LEU A 106 13.19 -10.11 7.88
C LEU A 106 13.58 -11.58 8.04
N ASN A 107 13.75 -12.32 6.95
CA ASN A 107 14.17 -13.72 7.00
C ASN A 107 15.54 -13.88 7.67
N THR A 108 16.46 -12.95 7.44
CA THR A 108 17.78 -12.96 8.09
C THR A 108 17.66 -12.70 9.58
N ALA A 109 16.87 -11.73 9.99
CA ALA A 109 16.64 -11.37 11.40
C ALA A 109 15.93 -12.50 12.16
N LEU A 110 14.89 -13.12 11.56
CA LEU A 110 14.19 -14.28 12.11
C LEU A 110 15.15 -15.48 12.30
N ALA A 111 15.96 -15.79 11.30
CA ALA A 111 16.95 -16.85 11.38
C ALA A 111 18.05 -16.56 12.43
N GLY A 112 18.38 -15.27 12.64
CA GLY A 112 19.30 -14.80 13.66
C GLY A 112 18.71 -14.80 15.08
N GLY A 113 17.38 -14.90 15.22
CA GLY A 113 16.67 -14.82 16.50
C GLY A 113 16.56 -13.39 17.06
N GLU A 114 16.76 -12.38 16.24
CA GLU A 114 16.69 -10.96 16.59
C GLU A 114 15.78 -10.19 15.59
N PRO A 115 14.49 -10.58 15.40
CA PRO A 115 13.58 -9.84 14.56
C PRO A 115 13.19 -8.49 15.20
N PRO A 116 12.66 -7.53 14.41
CA PRO A 116 12.02 -6.34 14.96
C PRO A 116 10.80 -6.71 15.81
N ASP A 117 10.34 -5.80 16.68
CA ASP A 117 9.16 -6.03 17.51
C ASP A 117 7.88 -6.05 16.69
N VAL A 118 7.78 -5.11 15.75
CA VAL A 118 6.64 -4.96 14.82
C VAL A 118 7.18 -4.90 13.39
N PHE A 119 6.47 -5.50 12.44
CA PHE A 119 6.89 -5.43 11.05
C PHE A 119 5.72 -5.55 10.08
N TYR A 120 5.93 -5.04 8.87
CA TYR A 120 4.99 -5.20 7.77
C TYR A 120 4.91 -6.67 7.35
N VAL A 121 3.69 -7.14 7.22
CA VAL A 121 3.38 -8.46 6.69
C VAL A 121 2.46 -8.28 5.48
N ASP A 122 2.99 -8.58 4.31
CA ASP A 122 2.16 -8.71 3.12
C ASP A 122 1.28 -9.97 3.22
N SER A 123 0.07 -9.90 2.71
CA SER A 123 -0.87 -11.01 2.82
C SER A 123 -0.40 -12.31 2.16
N ASN A 124 0.47 -12.23 1.14
CA ASN A 124 1.10 -13.40 0.52
C ASN A 124 2.16 -14.08 1.40
N ASN A 125 2.78 -13.36 2.32
CA ASN A 125 3.81 -13.87 3.23
C ASN A 125 3.24 -14.40 4.56
N LEU A 126 1.97 -14.07 4.85
CA LEU A 126 1.35 -14.47 6.10
C LEU A 126 1.38 -15.98 6.36
N PRO A 127 1.03 -16.85 5.39
CA PRO A 127 1.00 -18.29 5.62
C PRO A 127 2.35 -18.84 6.09
N ASP A 128 3.45 -18.43 5.46
CA ASP A 128 4.79 -18.89 5.81
C ASP A 128 5.25 -18.36 7.17
N LEU A 129 4.99 -17.08 7.46
CA LEU A 129 5.33 -16.47 8.75
C LEU A 129 4.52 -17.07 9.90
N ALA A 130 3.25 -17.34 9.69
CA ALA A 130 2.38 -17.97 10.68
C ALA A 130 2.77 -19.44 10.92
N ALA A 131 2.99 -20.21 9.84
CA ALA A 131 3.38 -21.62 9.92
C ALA A 131 4.75 -21.81 10.58
N SER A 132 5.69 -20.87 10.40
CA SER A 132 7.00 -20.89 11.06
C SER A 132 6.96 -20.45 12.54
N GLY A 133 5.83 -19.92 13.02
CA GLY A 133 5.70 -19.38 14.38
C GLY A 133 6.45 -18.06 14.58
N ALA A 134 6.67 -17.30 13.51
CA ALA A 134 7.33 -15.99 13.58
C ALA A 134 6.42 -14.88 14.11
N LEU A 135 5.09 -15.03 13.98
CA LEU A 135 4.08 -14.05 14.35
C LEU A 135 3.33 -14.44 15.62
N ALA A 136 3.13 -13.47 16.51
CA ALA A 136 2.20 -13.57 17.62
C ALA A 136 0.75 -13.39 17.13
N PRO A 137 -0.21 -14.25 17.53
CA PRO A 137 -1.63 -14.04 17.26
C PRO A 137 -2.14 -12.76 17.91
N VAL A 138 -3.13 -12.10 17.28
CA VAL A 138 -3.82 -10.95 17.88
C VAL A 138 -4.44 -11.36 19.20
N PRO A 139 -4.06 -10.76 20.36
CA PRO A 139 -4.67 -11.10 21.64
C PRO A 139 -6.14 -10.68 21.72
N GLU A 140 -6.95 -11.43 22.45
CA GLU A 140 -8.36 -11.07 22.66
C GLU A 140 -8.50 -9.69 23.33
N ASN A 141 -9.43 -8.88 22.82
CA ASN A 141 -9.75 -7.54 23.33
C ASN A 141 -8.60 -6.51 23.28
N THR A 142 -7.58 -6.74 22.48
CA THR A 142 -6.49 -5.78 22.29
C THR A 142 -6.87 -4.68 21.31
N LEU A 143 -7.56 -5.03 20.24
CA LEU A 143 -7.94 -4.09 19.18
C LEU A 143 -9.36 -3.54 19.42
N SER A 144 -9.51 -2.23 19.28
CA SER A 144 -10.81 -1.57 19.31
C SER A 144 -11.56 -1.82 18.00
N GLU A 145 -12.87 -2.04 18.10
CA GLU A 145 -13.79 -2.16 16.97
C GLU A 145 -13.24 -3.08 15.82
N PRO A 146 -12.85 -4.34 16.12
CA PRO A 146 -12.29 -5.25 15.12
C PRO A 146 -13.27 -5.63 14.01
N ASP A 147 -14.58 -5.40 14.22
CA ASP A 147 -15.65 -5.65 13.24
C ASP A 147 -15.82 -4.47 12.25
N ASP A 148 -15.16 -3.33 12.49
CA ASP A 148 -15.10 -2.20 11.57
C ASP A 148 -14.10 -2.43 10.42
N ILE A 149 -13.19 -3.37 10.58
CA ILE A 149 -12.26 -3.80 9.52
C ILE A 149 -13.02 -4.60 8.46
N TYR A 150 -12.78 -4.34 7.17
CA TYR A 150 -13.41 -5.09 6.11
C TYR A 150 -13.15 -6.60 6.25
N PRO A 151 -14.20 -7.44 6.21
CA PRO A 151 -14.06 -8.89 6.45
C PRO A 151 -13.05 -9.57 5.54
N SER A 152 -12.99 -9.18 4.26
CA SER A 152 -12.02 -9.73 3.28
C SER A 152 -10.57 -9.41 3.65
N LEU A 153 -10.30 -8.22 4.20
CA LEU A 153 -8.96 -7.83 4.64
C LEU A 153 -8.57 -8.55 5.94
N LYS A 154 -9.52 -8.73 6.87
CA LYS A 154 -9.29 -9.54 8.08
C LYS A 154 -9.02 -11.01 7.73
N GLU A 155 -9.75 -11.55 6.75
CA GLU A 155 -9.54 -12.91 6.25
C GLU A 155 -8.16 -13.08 5.63
N ALA A 156 -7.66 -12.08 4.89
CA ALA A 156 -6.32 -12.10 4.29
C ALA A 156 -5.19 -12.27 5.32
N PHE A 157 -5.43 -11.90 6.60
CA PHE A 157 -4.48 -12.05 7.70
C PHE A 157 -4.91 -13.08 8.74
N THR A 158 -5.77 -14.03 8.34
CA THR A 158 -6.21 -15.16 9.14
C THR A 158 -5.65 -16.45 8.53
N PHE A 159 -4.88 -17.20 9.31
CA PHE A 159 -4.32 -18.50 8.91
C PHE A 159 -4.75 -19.58 9.91
N ASP A 160 -5.25 -20.71 9.42
CA ASP A 160 -5.81 -21.81 10.24
C ASP A 160 -6.82 -21.34 11.30
N GLY A 161 -7.66 -20.36 10.94
CA GLY A 161 -8.68 -19.78 11.82
C GLY A 161 -8.12 -18.85 12.90
N THR A 162 -6.83 -18.56 12.91
CA THR A 162 -6.14 -17.63 13.82
C THR A 162 -5.85 -16.32 13.11
N TRP A 163 -6.28 -15.19 13.70
CA TRP A 163 -5.97 -13.87 13.19
C TRP A 163 -4.64 -13.38 13.75
N TYR A 164 -3.72 -12.98 12.86
CA TYR A 164 -2.35 -12.63 13.25
C TYR A 164 -2.05 -11.13 13.28
N CYS A 165 -2.72 -10.33 12.45
CA CYS A 165 -2.45 -8.88 12.45
C CYS A 165 -3.60 -8.08 11.82
N PRO A 166 -3.85 -6.85 12.30
CA PRO A 166 -4.81 -5.95 11.68
C PRO A 166 -4.22 -5.32 10.42
N PRO A 167 -4.97 -5.27 9.29
CA PRO A 167 -4.54 -4.57 8.10
C PRO A 167 -4.38 -3.08 8.38
N LYS A 168 -3.31 -2.48 7.86
CA LYS A 168 -3.06 -1.03 7.97
C LYS A 168 -3.80 -0.23 6.90
N ASP A 169 -3.93 -0.80 5.71
CA ASP A 169 -4.52 -0.22 4.52
C ASP A 169 -4.80 -1.30 3.48
N PHE A 170 -5.34 -0.89 2.35
CA PHE A 170 -5.36 -1.70 1.15
C PHE A 170 -5.20 -0.84 -0.11
N SER A 171 -4.93 -1.49 -1.23
CA SER A 171 -4.72 -0.86 -2.51
C SER A 171 -5.17 -1.80 -3.63
N THR A 172 -5.63 -1.24 -4.73
CA THR A 172 -5.84 -1.97 -5.99
C THR A 172 -4.93 -1.40 -7.06
N LEU A 173 -4.69 -2.14 -8.15
CA LEU A 173 -4.00 -1.59 -9.30
C LEU A 173 -4.98 -0.81 -10.18
N GLY A 174 -4.51 0.34 -10.67
CA GLY A 174 -5.17 1.17 -11.65
C GLY A 174 -4.24 1.55 -12.79
N LEU A 175 -4.78 2.10 -13.86
CA LEU A 175 -4.02 2.69 -14.94
C LEU A 175 -3.75 4.16 -14.61
N VAL A 176 -2.54 4.46 -14.17
CA VAL A 176 -2.07 5.84 -13.95
C VAL A 176 -1.50 6.37 -15.25
N TYR A 177 -1.91 7.55 -15.68
CA TYR A 177 -1.54 8.11 -16.96
C TYR A 177 -1.30 9.63 -16.92
N ASP A 178 -0.55 10.13 -17.90
CA ASP A 178 -0.32 11.55 -18.13
C ASP A 178 -1.38 12.10 -19.10
N PRO A 179 -2.36 12.90 -18.62
CA PRO A 179 -3.43 13.42 -19.48
C PRO A 179 -2.91 14.27 -20.64
N ALA A 180 -1.81 15.01 -20.43
CA ALA A 180 -1.23 15.86 -21.47
C ALA A 180 -0.54 15.03 -22.54
N ALA A 181 0.08 13.91 -22.19
CA ALA A 181 0.68 13.00 -23.16
C ALA A 181 -0.40 12.34 -24.05
N LEU A 182 -1.51 11.87 -23.44
CA LEU A 182 -2.62 11.30 -24.17
C LEU A 182 -3.26 12.34 -25.13
N GLU A 183 -3.51 13.55 -24.65
CA GLU A 183 -4.07 14.64 -25.48
C GLU A 183 -3.13 14.98 -26.64
N ALA A 184 -1.84 15.10 -26.40
CA ALA A 184 -0.85 15.42 -27.44
C ALA A 184 -0.75 14.34 -28.52
N ALA A 185 -0.93 13.08 -28.15
CA ALA A 185 -0.95 11.95 -29.07
C ALA A 185 -2.33 11.75 -29.74
N GLY A 186 -3.38 12.46 -29.28
CA GLY A 186 -4.75 12.28 -29.75
C GLY A 186 -5.35 10.92 -29.37
N VAL A 187 -4.94 10.37 -28.23
CA VAL A 187 -5.33 9.05 -27.74
C VAL A 187 -6.31 9.23 -26.57
N ALA A 188 -7.39 8.46 -26.55
CA ALA A 188 -8.29 8.39 -25.40
C ALA A 188 -7.71 7.49 -24.30
N VAL A 189 -8.22 7.63 -23.08
CA VAL A 189 -7.93 6.69 -21.99
C VAL A 189 -8.41 5.29 -22.41
N PRO A 190 -7.54 4.28 -22.43
CA PRO A 190 -7.91 2.95 -22.90
C PRO A 190 -8.82 2.22 -21.91
N THR A 191 -9.85 1.54 -22.42
CA THR A 191 -10.83 0.77 -21.65
C THR A 191 -10.83 -0.72 -22.00
N THR A 192 -10.06 -1.11 -23.00
CA THR A 192 -9.86 -2.51 -23.44
C THR A 192 -8.38 -2.79 -23.71
N TRP A 193 -8.00 -4.06 -23.76
CA TRP A 193 -6.62 -4.46 -24.11
C TRP A 193 -6.16 -3.94 -25.47
N GLU A 194 -7.04 -3.98 -26.48
CA GLU A 194 -6.74 -3.47 -27.82
C GLU A 194 -6.46 -1.95 -27.80
N GLU A 195 -7.29 -1.22 -27.04
CA GLU A 195 -7.10 0.22 -26.85
C GLU A 195 -5.81 0.52 -26.06
N LEU A 196 -5.49 -0.30 -25.02
CA LEU A 196 -4.26 -0.17 -24.25
C LEU A 196 -3.02 -0.38 -25.12
N ALA A 197 -3.00 -1.45 -25.93
CA ALA A 197 -1.91 -1.72 -26.87
C ALA A 197 -1.74 -0.58 -27.89
N THR A 198 -2.85 -0.09 -28.44
CA THR A 198 -2.87 1.02 -29.39
C THR A 198 -2.37 2.32 -28.75
N ALA A 199 -2.83 2.63 -27.54
CA ALA A 199 -2.41 3.80 -26.78
C ALA A 199 -0.92 3.74 -26.45
N ALA A 200 -0.46 2.61 -25.91
CA ALA A 200 0.94 2.43 -25.54
C ALA A 200 1.86 2.57 -26.75
N ALA A 201 1.50 1.97 -27.89
CA ALA A 201 2.28 2.13 -29.13
C ALA A 201 2.32 3.58 -29.63
N ALA A 202 1.17 4.30 -29.57
CA ALA A 202 1.10 5.70 -30.01
C ALA A 202 1.86 6.67 -29.08
N LEU A 203 1.98 6.35 -27.80
CA LEU A 203 2.68 7.14 -26.80
C LEU A 203 4.17 6.84 -26.72
N THR A 204 4.63 5.74 -27.33
CA THR A 204 6.04 5.36 -27.37
C THR A 204 6.80 6.26 -28.33
N THR A 205 7.89 6.86 -27.84
CA THR A 205 8.81 7.73 -28.59
C THR A 205 10.25 7.31 -28.32
N ASP A 206 11.22 8.02 -28.89
CA ASP A 206 12.66 7.78 -28.64
C ASP A 206 13.10 8.02 -27.19
N THR A 207 12.27 8.75 -26.40
CA THR A 207 12.61 9.19 -25.03
C THR A 207 11.56 8.84 -23.98
N GLN A 208 10.42 8.31 -24.39
CA GLN A 208 9.32 7.96 -23.49
C GLN A 208 8.69 6.65 -23.97
N ALA A 209 8.53 5.70 -23.08
CA ALA A 209 7.75 4.50 -23.32
C ALA A 209 6.24 4.79 -23.21
N GLY A 210 5.43 4.01 -23.90
CA GLY A 210 3.97 4.12 -23.77
C GLY A 210 3.51 3.72 -22.38
N LEU A 211 4.02 2.61 -21.86
CA LEU A 211 3.69 2.12 -20.52
C LEU A 211 4.92 1.49 -19.86
N ALA A 212 5.18 1.85 -18.60
CA ALA A 212 6.12 1.15 -17.74
C ALA A 212 5.35 0.24 -16.76
N MET A 213 5.78 -1.02 -16.64
CA MET A 213 5.17 -1.99 -15.73
C MET A 213 6.25 -2.97 -15.24
N GLY A 214 6.15 -3.40 -14.00
CA GLY A 214 7.03 -4.44 -13.46
C GLY A 214 6.75 -5.81 -14.08
N VAL A 215 7.77 -6.68 -14.03
CA VAL A 215 7.69 -8.05 -14.54
C VAL A 215 7.56 -9.01 -13.36
N GLU A 216 6.52 -8.79 -12.56
CA GLU A 216 6.17 -9.63 -11.44
C GLU A 216 4.72 -10.10 -11.53
N TYR A 217 4.42 -11.24 -10.88
CA TYR A 217 3.13 -11.92 -10.92
C TYR A 217 1.92 -10.99 -10.81
N PRO A 218 1.81 -10.08 -9.82
CA PRO A 218 0.59 -9.28 -9.66
C PRO A 218 0.26 -8.39 -10.86
N ARG A 219 1.27 -7.87 -11.58
CA ARG A 219 1.05 -7.04 -12.77
C ARG A 219 0.66 -7.86 -14.00
N TRP A 220 1.18 -9.08 -14.11
CA TRP A 220 0.79 -10.00 -15.19
C TRP A 220 -0.53 -10.70 -14.90
N ALA A 221 -0.79 -11.04 -13.63
CA ALA A 221 -1.99 -11.73 -13.19
C ALA A 221 -3.27 -10.93 -13.46
N VAL A 222 -3.24 -9.59 -13.41
CA VAL A 222 -4.44 -8.80 -13.73
C VAL A 222 -4.97 -9.09 -15.13
N PHE A 223 -4.09 -9.33 -16.10
CA PHE A 223 -4.48 -9.73 -17.43
C PHE A 223 -5.06 -11.16 -17.46
N MET A 224 -4.53 -12.08 -16.63
CA MET A 224 -5.11 -13.41 -16.49
C MET A 224 -6.53 -13.34 -15.93
N PHE A 225 -6.78 -12.56 -14.87
CA PHE A 225 -8.12 -12.35 -14.31
C PHE A 225 -9.09 -11.77 -15.33
N GLN A 226 -8.65 -10.79 -16.10
CA GLN A 226 -9.42 -10.16 -17.17
C GLN A 226 -9.72 -11.12 -18.33
N ALA A 227 -8.94 -12.19 -18.49
CA ALA A 227 -9.21 -13.30 -19.42
C ALA A 227 -10.07 -14.40 -18.81
N GLY A 228 -10.32 -14.38 -17.50
CA GLY A 228 -11.05 -15.42 -16.78
C GLY A 228 -10.19 -16.58 -16.34
N ALA A 229 -8.87 -16.38 -16.20
CA ALA A 229 -7.91 -17.35 -15.68
C ALA A 229 -7.35 -16.91 -14.32
N ASP A 230 -6.88 -17.89 -13.54
CA ASP A 230 -6.18 -17.69 -12.27
C ASP A 230 -5.08 -18.73 -12.10
N LEU A 231 -4.13 -18.47 -11.22
CA LEU A 231 -3.06 -19.41 -10.89
C LEU A 231 -3.60 -20.68 -10.22
N THR A 232 -4.57 -20.52 -9.33
CA THR A 232 -5.17 -21.61 -8.55
C THR A 232 -6.69 -21.57 -8.66
N ASN A 233 -7.34 -22.67 -8.26
CA ASN A 233 -8.76 -22.66 -7.97
C ASN A 233 -9.06 -21.90 -6.65
N GLU A 234 -10.33 -21.65 -6.35
CA GLU A 234 -10.78 -20.81 -5.25
C GLU A 234 -10.29 -21.28 -3.86
N ASP A 235 -10.20 -22.60 -3.64
CA ASP A 235 -9.76 -23.22 -2.38
C ASP A 235 -8.26 -23.58 -2.35
N VAL A 236 -7.50 -23.13 -3.36
CA VAL A 236 -6.04 -23.35 -3.48
C VAL A 236 -5.64 -24.83 -3.41
N SER A 237 -6.53 -25.72 -3.83
CA SER A 237 -6.29 -27.17 -3.85
C SER A 237 -5.76 -27.69 -5.20
N ALA A 238 -5.71 -26.84 -6.21
CA ALA A 238 -5.21 -27.19 -7.54
C ALA A 238 -4.64 -25.97 -8.27
N ILE A 239 -3.58 -26.18 -9.04
CA ILE A 239 -3.07 -25.18 -10.00
C ILE A 239 -3.96 -25.19 -11.24
N THR A 240 -4.40 -24.03 -11.68
CA THR A 240 -5.32 -23.87 -12.82
C THR A 240 -4.75 -22.99 -13.94
N LEU A 241 -3.44 -22.74 -13.92
CA LEU A 241 -2.77 -21.84 -14.86
C LEU A 241 -2.73 -22.37 -16.32
N ASP A 242 -2.74 -23.71 -16.52
CA ASP A 242 -2.65 -24.31 -17.86
C ASP A 242 -3.99 -24.27 -18.61
N THR A 243 -4.42 -23.07 -19.02
CA THR A 243 -5.66 -22.82 -19.77
C THR A 243 -5.39 -21.98 -21.03
N PRO A 244 -6.27 -22.06 -22.04
CA PRO A 244 -6.19 -21.17 -23.20
C PRO A 244 -6.28 -19.68 -22.82
N GLU A 245 -7.08 -19.35 -21.81
CA GLU A 245 -7.34 -17.99 -21.33
C GLU A 245 -6.06 -17.42 -20.67
N ALA A 246 -5.36 -18.22 -19.85
CA ALA A 246 -4.08 -17.81 -19.26
C ALA A 246 -3.02 -17.56 -20.34
N ARG A 247 -2.95 -18.46 -21.34
CA ARG A 247 -2.03 -18.29 -22.49
C ARG A 247 -2.33 -17.01 -23.27
N GLU A 248 -3.60 -16.73 -23.55
CA GLU A 248 -4.00 -15.52 -24.25
C GLU A 248 -3.54 -14.27 -23.49
N ALA A 249 -3.77 -14.23 -22.18
CA ALA A 249 -3.41 -13.11 -21.33
C ALA A 249 -1.88 -12.90 -21.25
N LEU A 250 -1.15 -13.96 -20.95
CA LEU A 250 0.31 -13.91 -20.82
C LEU A 250 0.98 -13.56 -22.15
N GLN A 251 0.45 -14.10 -23.27
CA GLN A 251 0.95 -13.78 -24.60
C GLN A 251 0.67 -12.32 -24.97
N PHE A 252 -0.50 -11.77 -24.62
CA PHE A 252 -0.80 -10.35 -24.82
C PHE A 252 0.26 -9.48 -24.17
N VAL A 253 0.59 -9.74 -22.89
CA VAL A 253 1.60 -8.96 -22.17
C VAL A 253 2.99 -9.14 -22.79
N ALA A 254 3.38 -10.37 -23.08
CA ALA A 254 4.66 -10.70 -23.74
C ALA A 254 4.83 -9.95 -25.07
N ASP A 255 3.78 -9.92 -25.90
CA ASP A 255 3.78 -9.23 -27.19
C ASP A 255 3.98 -7.71 -27.04
N GLN A 256 3.42 -7.09 -25.98
CA GLN A 256 3.62 -5.66 -25.72
C GLN A 256 5.07 -5.34 -25.31
N TYR A 257 5.70 -6.18 -24.49
CA TYR A 257 7.14 -6.03 -24.17
C TYR A 257 8.00 -6.26 -25.42
N ALA A 258 7.71 -7.29 -26.20
CA ALA A 258 8.45 -7.56 -27.44
C ALA A 258 8.30 -6.44 -28.49
N ALA A 259 7.16 -5.74 -28.51
CA ALA A 259 6.93 -4.57 -29.36
C ALA A 259 7.59 -3.30 -28.84
N GLY A 260 8.08 -3.27 -27.60
CA GLY A 260 8.65 -2.10 -26.94
C GLY A 260 7.63 -1.03 -26.56
N SER A 261 6.33 -1.36 -26.58
CA SER A 261 5.24 -0.48 -26.11
C SER A 261 5.10 -0.53 -24.58
N PHE A 262 5.41 -1.69 -23.97
CA PHE A 262 5.63 -1.84 -22.54
C PHE A 262 7.14 -1.99 -22.28
N VAL A 263 7.60 -1.44 -21.14
CA VAL A 263 8.99 -1.53 -20.72
C VAL A 263 9.09 -1.86 -19.25
N ARG A 264 10.15 -2.55 -18.84
CA ARG A 264 10.51 -2.65 -17.42
C ARG A 264 11.05 -1.30 -16.94
N PRO A 265 10.84 -0.95 -15.67
CA PRO A 265 11.44 0.25 -15.08
C PRO A 265 12.96 0.32 -15.28
N SER A 266 13.67 -0.80 -15.12
CA SER A 266 15.12 -0.90 -15.32
C SER A 266 15.58 -0.58 -16.74
N ASP A 267 14.76 -0.83 -17.75
CA ASP A 267 15.09 -0.57 -19.16
C ASP A 267 15.11 0.94 -19.47
N VAL A 268 14.53 1.74 -18.58
CA VAL A 268 14.49 3.20 -18.66
C VAL A 268 15.19 3.88 -17.48
N ASP A 269 16.13 3.19 -16.80
CA ASP A 269 16.90 3.69 -15.66
C ASP A 269 16.01 4.20 -14.51
N ALA A 270 14.97 3.45 -14.14
CA ALA A 270 14.11 3.69 -13.00
C ALA A 270 14.09 2.47 -12.07
N GLY A 271 13.96 2.70 -10.76
CA GLY A 271 13.93 1.64 -9.76
C GLY A 271 12.60 0.89 -9.73
N TRP A 272 11.49 1.55 -10.11
CA TRP A 272 10.15 0.99 -10.19
C TRP A 272 9.28 1.79 -11.17
N ALA A 273 8.08 1.28 -11.50
CA ALA A 273 7.29 1.84 -12.59
C ALA A 273 6.70 3.23 -12.26
N GLY A 274 6.38 3.51 -10.99
CA GLY A 274 5.98 4.84 -10.53
C GLY A 274 7.09 5.89 -10.67
N GLU A 275 8.35 5.50 -10.47
CA GLU A 275 9.49 6.37 -10.73
C GLU A 275 9.65 6.66 -12.22
N ALA A 276 9.55 5.63 -13.07
CA ALA A 276 9.60 5.81 -14.53
C ALA A 276 8.53 6.80 -15.02
N PHE A 277 7.30 6.67 -14.49
CA PHE A 277 6.20 7.57 -14.78
C PHE A 277 6.46 9.00 -14.25
N GLY A 278 6.86 9.14 -12.98
CA GLY A 278 7.18 10.43 -12.36
C GLY A 278 8.26 11.20 -13.11
N GLN A 279 9.31 10.50 -13.56
CA GLN A 279 10.39 11.06 -14.36
C GLN A 279 9.99 11.39 -15.82
N GLY A 280 8.76 11.07 -16.24
CA GLY A 280 8.28 11.25 -17.61
C GLY A 280 8.90 10.29 -18.62
N LYS A 281 9.50 9.19 -18.15
CA LYS A 281 10.07 8.13 -18.99
C LYS A 281 9.01 7.15 -19.50
N ALA A 282 7.82 7.17 -18.90
CA ALA A 282 6.64 6.47 -19.37
C ALA A 282 5.43 7.41 -19.34
N ALA A 283 4.52 7.26 -20.31
CA ALA A 283 3.28 8.02 -20.37
C ALA A 283 2.17 7.40 -19.51
N MET A 284 2.24 6.11 -19.29
CA MET A 284 1.30 5.33 -18.47
C MET A 284 2.06 4.34 -17.58
N THR A 285 1.42 3.92 -16.50
CA THR A 285 1.89 2.82 -15.65
C THR A 285 0.70 2.10 -15.01
N ILE A 286 0.89 0.81 -14.68
CA ILE A 286 -0.05 0.02 -13.88
C ILE A 286 0.52 -0.07 -12.47
N GLU A 287 -0.07 0.70 -11.54
CA GLU A 287 0.38 0.80 -10.15
C GLU A 287 -0.79 0.94 -9.19
N GLY A 288 -0.52 0.70 -7.91
CA GLY A 288 -1.49 0.93 -6.86
C GLY A 288 -1.48 2.38 -6.35
N ASN A 289 -2.45 2.73 -5.51
CA ASN A 289 -2.60 4.09 -5.03
C ASN A 289 -1.45 4.60 -4.13
N TRP A 290 -0.52 3.75 -3.70
CA TRP A 290 0.76 4.20 -3.09
C TRP A 290 1.60 5.12 -3.99
N ILE A 291 1.40 5.06 -5.32
CA ILE A 291 2.09 5.95 -6.27
C ILE A 291 1.73 7.42 -6.02
N VAL A 292 0.55 7.70 -5.48
CA VAL A 292 0.04 9.08 -5.30
C VAL A 292 0.92 9.86 -4.34
N GLY A 293 1.14 9.35 -3.13
CA GLY A 293 2.03 9.99 -2.16
C GLY A 293 3.45 10.19 -2.69
N TYR A 294 3.95 9.22 -3.45
CA TYR A 294 5.25 9.32 -4.11
C TYR A 294 5.30 10.43 -5.18
N LEU A 295 4.29 10.52 -6.05
CA LEU A 295 4.24 11.57 -7.08
C LEU A 295 4.11 12.96 -6.45
N ASP A 296 3.22 13.13 -5.48
CA ASP A 296 2.98 14.41 -4.83
C ASP A 296 4.22 14.93 -4.10
N THR A 297 5.01 14.03 -3.52
CA THR A 297 6.21 14.40 -2.76
C THR A 297 7.43 14.57 -3.67
N THR A 298 7.66 13.63 -4.59
CA THR A 298 8.90 13.57 -5.39
C THR A 298 8.79 14.35 -6.70
N PHE A 299 7.58 14.38 -7.28
CA PHE A 299 7.30 15.01 -8.58
C PHE A 299 6.07 15.94 -8.51
N PRO A 300 6.06 16.97 -7.64
CA PRO A 300 4.89 17.81 -7.39
C PRO A 300 4.35 18.57 -8.61
N ASP A 301 5.18 18.74 -9.64
CA ASP A 301 4.80 19.39 -10.90
C ASP A 301 4.25 18.39 -11.94
N LYS A 302 4.27 17.08 -11.66
CA LYS A 302 3.77 16.06 -12.57
C LYS A 302 2.25 16.01 -12.53
N THR A 303 1.61 16.25 -13.67
CA THR A 303 0.18 16.00 -13.82
C THR A 303 -0.07 14.53 -14.08
N TRP A 304 -1.05 13.96 -13.39
CA TRP A 304 -1.46 12.58 -13.54
C TRP A 304 -2.97 12.43 -13.33
N ALA A 305 -3.50 11.34 -13.80
CA ALA A 305 -4.84 10.86 -13.50
C ALA A 305 -4.83 9.34 -13.43
N VAL A 306 -5.86 8.77 -12.83
CA VAL A 306 -6.03 7.33 -12.77
C VAL A 306 -7.36 6.92 -13.42
N ALA A 307 -7.36 5.75 -14.06
CA ALA A 307 -8.54 5.06 -14.56
C ALA A 307 -8.53 3.62 -14.06
N GLU A 308 -9.69 2.98 -14.08
CA GLU A 308 -9.77 1.53 -13.92
C GLU A 308 -8.89 0.84 -14.98
N LEU A 309 -8.36 -0.34 -14.66
CA LEU A 309 -7.62 -1.12 -15.65
C LEU A 309 -8.52 -1.46 -16.85
N PRO A 310 -7.97 -1.45 -18.07
CA PRO A 310 -8.70 -1.88 -19.25
C PRO A 310 -9.22 -3.31 -19.11
N SER A 311 -10.46 -3.54 -19.51
CA SER A 311 -11.07 -4.87 -19.48
C SER A 311 -10.51 -5.80 -20.56
N GLY A 312 -10.40 -7.08 -20.22
CA GLY A 312 -10.10 -8.16 -21.16
C GLY A 312 -11.35 -8.92 -21.63
N PRO A 313 -11.14 -10.10 -22.26
CA PRO A 313 -12.24 -10.89 -22.85
C PRO A 313 -13.31 -11.35 -21.85
N ALA A 314 -12.96 -11.61 -20.59
CA ALA A 314 -13.89 -12.02 -19.53
C ALA A 314 -14.44 -10.85 -18.71
N GLY A 315 -13.83 -9.66 -18.81
CA GLY A 315 -14.28 -8.48 -18.10
C GLY A 315 -13.17 -7.72 -17.39
N GLN A 316 -13.55 -7.07 -16.29
CA GLN A 316 -12.62 -6.37 -15.41
C GLN A 316 -11.91 -7.33 -14.50
N GLY A 317 -10.71 -6.97 -14.07
CA GLY A 317 -9.91 -7.70 -13.09
C GLY A 317 -8.75 -6.83 -12.65
N THR A 318 -8.51 -6.77 -11.37
CA THR A 318 -7.35 -6.11 -10.76
C THR A 318 -6.86 -6.92 -9.57
N PHE A 319 -5.74 -6.52 -8.98
CA PHE A 319 -5.16 -7.15 -7.82
C PHE A 319 -5.35 -6.27 -6.58
N ALA A 320 -5.75 -6.87 -5.46
CA ALA A 320 -5.81 -6.20 -4.16
C ALA A 320 -4.53 -6.50 -3.38
N PHE A 321 -3.92 -5.45 -2.89
CA PHE A 321 -2.78 -5.50 -1.97
C PHE A 321 -3.23 -5.02 -0.60
N THR A 322 -2.79 -5.71 0.42
CA THR A 322 -2.97 -5.28 1.80
C THR A 322 -1.78 -5.73 2.62
N VAL A 323 -1.37 -4.86 3.52
CA VAL A 323 -0.26 -5.07 4.45
C VAL A 323 -0.81 -4.88 5.86
N CYS A 324 -0.34 -5.68 6.81
CA CYS A 324 -0.67 -5.50 8.22
C CYS A 324 0.57 -5.19 9.06
N TYR A 325 0.35 -4.75 10.28
CA TYR A 325 1.39 -4.66 11.31
C TYR A 325 1.41 -5.97 12.12
N GLY A 326 2.33 -6.88 11.79
CA GLY A 326 2.57 -8.10 12.54
C GLY A 326 3.46 -7.84 13.76
N VAL A 327 3.17 -8.51 14.87
CA VAL A 327 4.03 -8.52 16.07
C VAL A 327 4.84 -9.81 16.08
N ALA A 328 6.15 -9.71 16.27
CA ALA A 328 6.99 -10.90 16.40
C ALA A 328 6.59 -11.73 17.62
N GLU A 329 6.53 -13.06 17.46
CA GLU A 329 6.31 -13.96 18.62
C GLU A 329 7.38 -13.79 19.70
N SER A 330 8.59 -13.39 19.30
CA SER A 330 9.73 -13.13 20.19
C SER A 330 9.92 -11.66 20.56
N ALA A 331 8.93 -10.78 20.31
CA ALA A 331 9.02 -9.36 20.66
C ALA A 331 9.40 -9.17 22.14
N ALA A 332 10.33 -8.23 22.38
CA ALA A 332 10.84 -8.00 23.74
C ALA A 332 9.75 -7.45 24.69
N ASN A 333 8.82 -6.65 24.14
CA ASN A 333 7.73 -5.99 24.87
C ASN A 333 6.40 -6.19 24.14
N PRO A 334 5.81 -7.40 24.09
CA PRO A 334 4.64 -7.69 23.28
C PRO A 334 3.42 -6.80 23.60
N ASP A 335 3.19 -6.48 24.89
CA ASP A 335 2.08 -5.59 25.28
C ASP A 335 2.26 -4.17 24.71
N ALA A 336 3.47 -3.65 24.67
CA ALA A 336 3.79 -2.35 24.09
C ALA A 336 3.68 -2.37 22.56
N SER A 337 4.14 -3.46 21.94
CA SER A 337 4.02 -3.66 20.48
C SER A 337 2.55 -3.71 20.05
N TRP A 338 1.70 -4.42 20.78
CA TRP A 338 0.26 -4.45 20.52
C TRP A 338 -0.44 -3.12 20.80
N ALA A 339 0.01 -2.36 21.80
CA ALA A 339 -0.49 -1.00 22.05
C ALA A 339 -0.16 -0.06 20.87
N LEU A 340 1.03 -0.19 20.29
CA LEU A 340 1.41 0.53 19.09
C LEU A 340 0.57 0.10 17.88
N VAL A 341 0.39 -1.20 17.66
CA VAL A 341 -0.43 -1.72 16.57
C VAL A 341 -1.87 -1.23 16.67
N GLU A 342 -2.46 -1.25 17.87
CA GLU A 342 -3.79 -0.67 18.12
C GLU A 342 -3.82 0.82 17.78
N TYR A 343 -2.83 1.59 18.23
CA TYR A 343 -2.74 3.03 17.96
C TYR A 343 -2.71 3.32 16.46
N LEU A 344 -1.91 2.56 15.70
CA LEU A 344 -1.76 2.75 14.25
C LEU A 344 -2.99 2.30 13.45
N THR A 345 -3.77 1.33 13.97
CA THR A 345 -4.85 0.68 13.20
C THR A 345 -6.25 0.94 13.74
N ASN A 346 -6.42 1.66 14.86
CA ASN A 346 -7.75 2.15 15.26
C ASN A 346 -8.30 3.17 14.25
N ALA A 347 -9.55 3.58 14.35
CA ALA A 347 -10.18 4.48 13.37
C ALA A 347 -9.41 5.80 13.18
N GLN A 348 -8.86 6.37 14.27
CA GLN A 348 -8.08 7.61 14.22
C GLN A 348 -6.71 7.41 13.56
N GLY A 349 -5.99 6.35 13.95
CA GLY A 349 -4.69 6.00 13.37
C GLY A 349 -4.83 5.64 11.88
N ALA A 350 -5.83 4.84 11.53
CA ALA A 350 -6.12 4.48 10.15
C ALA A 350 -6.41 5.71 9.27
N LEU A 351 -7.25 6.66 9.77
CA LEU A 351 -7.52 7.89 9.04
C LEU A 351 -6.27 8.76 8.91
N ALA A 352 -5.49 8.91 9.98
CA ALA A 352 -4.26 9.70 9.95
C ALA A 352 -3.23 9.11 8.97
N TRP A 353 -3.06 7.78 8.97
CA TRP A 353 -2.21 7.08 8.01
C TRP A 353 -2.67 7.28 6.57
N THR A 354 -3.94 6.99 6.29
CA THR A 354 -4.46 7.01 4.92
C THR A 354 -4.54 8.43 4.35
N SER A 355 -4.80 9.45 5.19
CA SER A 355 -4.74 10.86 4.78
C SER A 355 -3.30 11.35 4.54
N ALA A 356 -2.31 10.80 5.26
CA ALA A 356 -0.90 11.20 5.08
C ALA A 356 -0.23 10.51 3.88
N PHE A 357 -0.65 9.27 3.56
CA PHE A 357 -0.01 8.48 2.51
C PHE A 357 -0.92 8.21 1.29
N ASN A 358 -2.19 8.65 1.33
CA ASN A 358 -3.18 8.52 0.23
C ASN A 358 -3.52 7.07 -0.18
N VAL A 359 -3.40 6.11 0.74
CA VAL A 359 -3.86 4.72 0.54
C VAL A 359 -5.26 4.52 1.06
N MET A 360 -5.97 3.48 0.58
CA MET A 360 -7.36 3.24 0.99
C MET A 360 -7.42 2.67 2.42
N PRO A 361 -8.36 3.17 3.26
CA PRO A 361 -8.47 2.71 4.64
C PRO A 361 -9.02 1.28 4.73
N ALA A 362 -8.43 0.48 5.61
CA ALA A 362 -8.90 -0.88 5.90
C ALA A 362 -10.18 -0.91 6.78
N ARG A 363 -10.67 0.26 7.22
CA ARG A 363 -11.84 0.41 8.10
C ARG A 363 -13.01 1.08 7.40
N ALA A 364 -14.19 0.48 7.49
CA ALA A 364 -15.41 0.98 6.87
C ALA A 364 -15.83 2.36 7.43
N SER A 365 -15.62 2.60 8.73
CA SER A 365 -16.05 3.84 9.39
C SER A 365 -15.37 5.10 8.87
N VAL A 366 -14.20 5.00 8.27
CA VAL A 366 -13.41 6.15 7.75
C VAL A 366 -13.40 6.24 6.22
N ALA A 367 -13.93 5.23 5.52
CA ALA A 367 -13.85 5.14 4.06
C ALA A 367 -14.57 6.29 3.34
N ASP A 368 -15.79 6.63 3.75
CA ASP A 368 -16.58 7.71 3.14
C ASP A 368 -15.89 9.07 3.30
N GLN A 369 -15.28 9.33 4.45
CA GLN A 369 -14.53 10.55 4.69
C GLN A 369 -13.30 10.62 3.79
N TRP A 370 -12.52 9.54 3.74
CA TRP A 370 -11.34 9.46 2.91
C TRP A 370 -11.67 9.69 1.42
N LEU A 371 -12.70 9.03 0.89
CA LEU A 371 -13.12 9.19 -0.50
C LEU A 371 -13.62 10.62 -0.80
N ALA A 372 -14.28 11.27 0.17
CA ALA A 372 -14.70 12.67 0.00
C ALA A 372 -13.50 13.64 -0.08
N GLU A 373 -12.38 13.31 0.53
CA GLU A 373 -11.13 14.06 0.49
C GLU A 373 -10.30 13.74 -0.76
N HIS A 374 -10.49 12.56 -1.38
CA HIS A 374 -9.72 12.03 -2.52
C HIS A 374 -10.60 11.56 -3.69
N PRO A 375 -11.50 12.40 -4.23
CA PRO A 375 -12.41 11.98 -5.30
C PRO A 375 -11.68 11.57 -6.60
N GLU A 376 -10.45 12.04 -6.80
CA GLU A 376 -9.60 11.67 -7.95
C GLU A 376 -9.13 10.21 -7.91
N LEU A 377 -9.26 9.52 -6.76
CA LEU A 377 -8.85 8.14 -6.56
C LEU A 377 -10.01 7.13 -6.71
N GLU A 378 -11.19 7.57 -7.18
CA GLU A 378 -12.38 6.73 -7.34
C GLU A 378 -12.10 5.44 -8.13
N ALA A 379 -11.23 5.49 -9.15
CA ALA A 379 -10.89 4.31 -9.95
C ALA A 379 -10.24 3.18 -9.14
N PHE A 380 -9.41 3.51 -8.15
CA PHE A 380 -8.86 2.50 -7.24
C PHE A 380 -9.93 1.91 -6.33
N VAL A 381 -10.85 2.73 -5.83
CA VAL A 381 -11.96 2.28 -4.98
C VAL A 381 -12.89 1.35 -5.75
N THR A 382 -13.27 1.74 -6.97
CA THR A 382 -14.10 0.90 -7.86
C THR A 382 -13.42 -0.43 -8.16
N GLY A 383 -12.09 -0.43 -8.30
CA GLY A 383 -11.29 -1.64 -8.48
C GLY A 383 -11.49 -2.69 -7.39
N ALA A 384 -11.82 -2.28 -6.17
CA ALA A 384 -12.05 -3.21 -5.06
C ALA A 384 -13.23 -4.16 -5.29
N ASP A 385 -14.21 -3.78 -6.11
CA ASP A 385 -15.42 -4.60 -6.39
C ASP A 385 -15.09 -5.87 -7.21
N TYR A 386 -13.97 -5.86 -7.96
CA TYR A 386 -13.55 -6.96 -8.83
C TYR A 386 -12.08 -7.34 -8.64
N ALA A 387 -11.50 -6.97 -7.52
CA ALA A 387 -10.12 -7.28 -7.19
C ALA A 387 -9.95 -8.73 -6.74
N HIS A 388 -8.91 -9.38 -7.28
CA HIS A 388 -8.41 -10.66 -6.79
C HIS A 388 -7.41 -10.42 -5.66
N ARG A 389 -7.40 -11.31 -4.68
CA ARG A 389 -6.51 -11.24 -3.52
C ARG A 389 -5.39 -12.26 -3.60
N TRP A 390 -4.32 -12.01 -2.88
CA TRP A 390 -3.40 -13.07 -2.51
C TRP A 390 -4.15 -14.05 -1.57
N GLY A 391 -4.15 -15.33 -1.93
CA GLY A 391 -4.85 -16.34 -1.18
C GLY A 391 -4.14 -17.69 -1.29
N PHE A 392 -2.81 -17.69 -1.10
CA PHE A 392 -1.98 -18.86 -1.35
C PHE A 392 -1.68 -19.66 -0.08
N ALA A 393 -1.32 -20.93 -0.28
CA ALA A 393 -0.83 -21.81 0.77
C ALA A 393 0.64 -21.49 1.13
N PRO A 394 1.16 -21.96 2.29
CA PRO A 394 2.57 -21.89 2.60
C PRO A 394 3.43 -22.51 1.48
N GLY A 395 4.56 -21.87 1.16
CA GLY A 395 5.46 -22.31 0.09
C GLY A 395 5.15 -21.71 -1.29
N PHE A 396 4.02 -21.01 -1.47
CA PHE A 396 3.71 -20.37 -2.75
C PHE A 396 4.66 -19.23 -3.13
N GLY A 397 5.43 -18.70 -2.18
CA GLY A 397 6.50 -17.74 -2.48
C GLY A 397 7.48 -18.26 -3.53
N ASP A 398 7.84 -19.53 -3.46
CA ASP A 398 8.72 -20.17 -4.45
C ASP A 398 8.03 -20.31 -5.82
N VAL A 399 6.74 -20.63 -5.86
CA VAL A 399 5.94 -20.71 -7.10
C VAL A 399 5.89 -19.34 -7.80
N ILE A 400 5.65 -18.28 -7.03
CA ILE A 400 5.64 -16.91 -7.55
C ILE A 400 7.03 -16.48 -8.04
N SER A 401 8.11 -16.91 -7.36
CA SER A 401 9.47 -16.67 -7.81
C SER A 401 9.74 -17.35 -9.17
N VAL A 402 9.32 -18.59 -9.35
CA VAL A 402 9.41 -19.30 -10.65
C VAL A 402 8.65 -18.53 -11.74
N PHE A 403 7.40 -18.11 -11.46
CA PHE A 403 6.64 -17.30 -12.40
C PHE A 403 7.40 -16.02 -12.80
N ASN A 404 7.93 -15.28 -11.82
CA ASN A 404 8.64 -14.02 -12.06
C ASN A 404 9.92 -14.24 -12.87
N ASP A 405 10.68 -15.30 -12.59
CA ASP A 405 11.91 -15.64 -13.32
C ASP A 405 11.58 -15.95 -14.78
N GLN A 406 10.54 -16.75 -15.04
CA GLN A 406 10.12 -17.10 -16.39
C GLN A 406 9.53 -15.88 -17.14
N ALA A 407 8.77 -15.02 -16.48
CA ALA A 407 8.27 -13.78 -17.07
C ALA A 407 9.43 -12.84 -17.48
N ASN A 408 10.46 -12.72 -16.63
CA ASN A 408 11.68 -11.98 -16.98
C ASN A 408 12.41 -12.61 -18.17
N ALA A 409 12.54 -13.93 -18.23
CA ALA A 409 13.13 -14.64 -19.37
C ALA A 409 12.37 -14.36 -20.68
N ILE A 410 11.02 -14.29 -20.64
CA ILE A 410 10.21 -13.90 -21.80
C ILE A 410 10.56 -12.48 -22.26
N VAL A 411 10.60 -11.53 -21.33
CA VAL A 411 10.89 -10.12 -21.65
C VAL A 411 12.33 -9.96 -22.19
N ASP A 412 13.27 -10.79 -21.73
CA ASP A 412 14.64 -10.85 -22.25
C ASP A 412 14.74 -11.56 -23.62
N GLY A 413 13.65 -12.15 -24.11
CA GLY A 413 13.62 -12.92 -25.38
C GLY A 413 14.27 -14.30 -25.26
N GLU A 414 14.43 -14.82 -24.05
CA GLU A 414 15.07 -16.09 -23.74
C GLU A 414 14.06 -17.18 -23.31
N GLY A 415 12.78 -16.82 -23.08
CA GLY A 415 11.72 -17.73 -22.63
C GLY A 415 10.45 -17.63 -23.48
N THR A 416 9.50 -18.52 -23.20
CA THR A 416 8.18 -18.58 -23.84
C THR A 416 7.06 -18.64 -22.81
N VAL A 417 5.83 -18.26 -23.19
CA VAL A 417 4.64 -18.39 -22.34
C VAL A 417 4.36 -19.85 -21.97
N ASP A 418 4.61 -20.79 -22.88
CA ASP A 418 4.43 -22.22 -22.59
C ASP A 418 5.40 -22.71 -21.52
N GLU A 419 6.68 -22.28 -21.56
CA GLU A 419 7.67 -22.59 -20.52
C GLU A 419 7.30 -21.95 -19.18
N LEU A 420 6.83 -20.68 -19.15
CA LEU A 420 6.35 -20.05 -17.95
C LEU A 420 5.23 -20.88 -17.31
N ILE A 421 4.24 -21.30 -18.08
CA ILE A 421 3.13 -22.08 -17.58
C ILE A 421 3.60 -23.45 -17.07
N GLU A 422 4.43 -24.18 -17.85
CA GLU A 422 4.91 -25.51 -17.49
C GLU A 422 5.71 -25.48 -16.18
N GLU A 423 6.67 -24.56 -16.05
CA GLU A 423 7.53 -24.46 -14.86
C GLU A 423 6.74 -23.99 -13.62
N THR A 424 5.80 -23.02 -13.80
CA THR A 424 4.98 -22.52 -12.70
C THR A 424 3.99 -23.60 -12.22
N VAL A 425 3.36 -24.33 -13.13
CA VAL A 425 2.47 -25.46 -12.79
C VAL A 425 3.25 -26.53 -12.03
N GLY A 426 4.44 -26.91 -12.53
CA GLY A 426 5.29 -27.90 -11.86
C GLY A 426 5.66 -27.49 -10.44
N ALA A 427 6.10 -26.24 -10.25
CA ALA A 427 6.41 -25.71 -8.92
C ALA A 427 5.19 -25.68 -7.98
N GLY A 428 4.01 -25.33 -8.52
CA GLY A 428 2.77 -25.29 -7.74
C GLY A 428 2.27 -26.67 -7.34
N GLU A 429 2.36 -27.66 -8.24
CA GLU A 429 2.00 -29.06 -7.95
C GLU A 429 2.90 -29.66 -6.85
N ASP A 430 4.18 -29.27 -6.80
CA ASP A 430 5.11 -29.70 -5.73
C ASP A 430 4.73 -29.12 -4.35
N VAL A 431 4.08 -27.96 -4.30
CA VAL A 431 3.62 -27.30 -3.06
C VAL A 431 2.27 -27.84 -2.60
N ILE A 432 1.32 -28.03 -3.53
CA ILE A 432 -0.03 -28.51 -3.18
C ILE A 432 -0.03 -30.03 -2.89
N GLY A 433 0.83 -30.81 -3.50
CA GLY A 433 1.03 -32.26 -3.28
C GLY A 433 0.26 -33.11 -4.24
#